data_e963a5eea95414c4e2d69b49770e7b0f
#
_entry.id   e963a5eea95414c4e2d69b49770e7b0f
#
_cell.length_a   1.000
_cell.length_b   1.000
_cell.length_c   1.000
_cell.angle_alpha   90.00
_cell.angle_beta   90.00
_cell.angle_gamma   90.00
#
_symmetry.space_group_name_H-M   'P 1'
#
loop_
_entity.id
_entity.type
_entity.pdbx_description
1 polymer ?
#
loop_
_entity_poly.entity_id
_entity_poly.type
_entity_poly.pdbx_seq_one_letter_code
_entity_poly.pdbx_strand_id
1 'polypeptide(L)' 'MSETAITRVLVAEDEALIRMDIVETLRDSGYDVVGEAADGQEALELASTLTPDLV' A
#
# COMPACT_ATOMS: atom_id res chain seq x y z
N MET A 1 16.73 7.06 19.36
CA MET A 1 16.00 6.74 18.81
C MET A 1 15.82 6.53 17.99
N SER A 2 15.97 6.17 18.13
CA SER A 2 15.80 5.72 17.02
C SER A 2 14.88 6.27 16.17
N GLU A 3 15.18 6.37 15.08
CA GLU A 3 14.23 6.88 14.20
C GLU A 3 13.13 5.89 14.03
N THR A 4 11.97 6.41 13.73
CA THR A 4 10.81 5.60 13.51
C THR A 4 10.81 5.10 12.06
N ALA A 5 10.70 3.81 11.90
CA ALA A 5 10.60 3.22 10.58
C ALA A 5 9.20 3.48 10.03
N ILE A 6 9.11 3.94 8.79
CA ILE A 6 7.84 4.16 8.12
C ILE A 6 7.38 2.83 7.54
N THR A 7 6.14 2.46 7.85
CA THR A 7 5.56 1.22 7.34
C THR A 7 5.21 1.39 5.86
N ARG A 8 5.72 0.50 5.04
CA ARG A 8 5.46 0.48 3.60
C ARG A 8 4.27 -0.43 3.32
N VAL A 9 3.26 0.11 2.63
CA VAL A 9 1.98 -0.58 2.45
C VAL A 9 1.66 -0.72 0.96
N LEU A 10 1.21 -1.90 0.59
CA LEU A 10 0.64 -2.16 -0.72
C LEU A 10 -0.88 -2.25 -0.55
N VAL A 11 -1.63 -1.43 -1.30
CA VAL A 11 -3.08 -1.41 -1.23
C VAL A 11 -3.66 -2.21 -2.38
N ALA A 12 -4.52 -3.18 -2.07
CA ALA A 12 -5.19 -4.00 -3.07
C ALA A 12 -6.70 -3.81 -2.95
N GLU A 13 -7.31 -3.24 -3.97
CA GLU A 13 -8.74 -2.96 -3.99
C GLU A 13 -9.19 -2.84 -5.44
N ASP A 14 -10.24 -3.57 -5.82
CA ASP A 14 -10.68 -3.60 -7.21
C ASP A 14 -11.47 -2.35 -7.64
N GLU A 15 -12.06 -1.61 -6.70
CA GLU A 15 -12.76 -0.37 -7.02
C GLU A 15 -11.83 0.82 -6.91
N ALA A 16 -11.66 1.53 -8.03
CA ALA A 16 -10.67 2.60 -8.11
C ALA A 16 -10.95 3.73 -7.13
N LEU A 17 -12.21 4.12 -6.95
CA LEU A 17 -12.53 5.22 -6.03
C LEU A 17 -12.29 4.83 -4.58
N ILE A 18 -12.62 3.60 -4.23
CA ILE A 18 -12.36 3.09 -2.88
C ILE A 18 -10.86 2.98 -2.65
N ARG A 19 -10.13 2.51 -3.66
CA ARG A 19 -8.68 2.38 -3.57
C ARG A 19 -8.03 3.74 -3.34
N MET A 20 -8.47 4.78 -4.07
CA MET A 20 -7.96 6.13 -3.89
C MET A 20 -8.21 6.64 -2.48
N ASP A 21 -9.39 6.38 -1.95
CA ASP A 21 -9.76 6.83 -0.62
C ASP A 21 -8.88 6.15 0.45
N ILE A 22 -8.66 4.86 0.30
CA ILE A 22 -7.79 4.12 1.21
C ILE A 22 -6.37 4.66 1.15
N VAL A 23 -5.86 4.89 -0.05
CA VAL A 23 -4.50 5.40 -0.24
C VAL A 23 -4.33 6.76 0.42
N GLU A 24 -5.29 7.67 0.23
CA GLU A 24 -5.22 8.99 0.86
C GLU A 24 -5.26 8.88 2.37
N THR A 25 -6.13 8.04 2.90
CA THR A 25 -6.26 7.86 4.33
C THR A 25 -4.95 7.33 4.93
N LEU A 26 -4.34 6.38 4.28
CA LEU A 26 -3.09 5.81 4.76
C LEU A 26 -1.95 6.82 4.71
N ARG A 27 -1.85 7.58 3.63
CA ARG A 27 -0.82 8.62 3.51
C ARG A 27 -0.99 9.68 4.58
N ASP A 28 -2.23 10.09 4.82
CA ASP A 28 -2.52 11.09 5.85
C ASP A 28 -2.16 10.58 7.25
N SER A 29 -2.18 9.27 7.43
CA SER A 29 -1.83 8.66 8.70
C SER A 29 -0.34 8.35 8.84
N GLY A 30 0.46 8.69 7.84
CA GLY A 30 1.92 8.53 7.92
C GLY A 30 2.46 7.25 7.34
N TYR A 31 1.64 6.45 6.67
CA TYR A 31 2.12 5.25 5.98
C TYR A 31 2.69 5.61 4.61
N ASP A 32 3.63 4.80 4.15
CA ASP A 32 4.18 4.94 2.81
C ASP A 32 3.49 3.95 1.89
N VAL A 33 2.59 4.44 1.04
CA VAL A 33 1.90 3.58 0.08
C VAL A 33 2.82 3.39 -1.12
N VAL A 34 3.42 2.21 -1.21
CA VAL A 34 4.43 1.93 -2.22
C VAL A 34 3.85 1.38 -3.51
N GLY A 35 2.58 0.98 -3.50
CA GLY A 35 1.95 0.48 -4.71
C GLY A 35 0.45 0.30 -4.53
N GLU A 36 -0.24 0.19 -5.65
CA GLU A 36 -1.68 -0.03 -5.70
C GLU A 36 -1.96 -1.15 -6.66
N ALA A 37 -2.83 -2.07 -6.27
CA ALA A 37 -3.22 -3.20 -7.09
C ALA A 37 -4.74 -3.24 -7.23
N ALA A 38 -5.22 -3.57 -8.41
CA ALA A 38 -6.65 -3.65 -8.69
C ALA A 38 -7.21 -5.04 -8.43
N ASP A 39 -6.35 -6.05 -8.30
CA ASP A 39 -6.80 -7.42 -8.06
C ASP A 39 -5.71 -8.20 -7.33
N GLY A 40 -6.04 -9.42 -6.96
CA GLY A 40 -5.14 -10.27 -6.17
C GLY A 40 -3.88 -10.67 -6.91
N GLN A 41 -3.95 -10.88 -8.22
CA GLN A 41 -2.79 -11.27 -8.98
C GLN A 41 -1.79 -10.12 -9.09
N GLU A 42 -2.28 -8.92 -9.36
CA GLU A 42 -1.44 -7.74 -9.40
C GLU A 42 -0.82 -7.49 -8.03
N ALA A 43 -1.59 -7.72 -6.96
CA ALA A 43 -1.08 -7.58 -5.60
C ALA A 43 0.08 -8.53 -5.34
N LEU A 44 -0.03 -9.78 -5.79
CA LEU A 44 1.05 -10.74 -5.64
C LEU A 44 2.31 -10.30 -6.38
N GLU A 45 2.15 -9.84 -7.61
CA GLU A 45 3.28 -9.40 -8.41
C GLU A 45 3.97 -8.20 -7.78
N LEU A 46 3.19 -7.22 -7.32
CA LEU A 46 3.74 -6.02 -6.71
C LEU A 46 4.35 -6.33 -5.34
N ALA A 47 3.75 -7.23 -4.57
CA ALA A 47 4.31 -7.62 -3.29
C ALA A 47 5.69 -8.26 -3.45
N SER A 48 5.84 -9.08 -4.50
CA SER A 48 7.10 -9.73 -4.79
C SER A 48 8.17 -8.74 -5.22
N THR A 49 7.78 -7.69 -5.96
CA THR A 49 8.72 -6.69 -6.48
C THR A 49 9.03 -5.60 -5.45
N LEU A 50 8.02 -5.13 -4.73
CA LEU A 50 8.17 -3.98 -3.84
C LEU A 50 8.50 -4.36 -2.41
N THR A 51 8.28 -5.61 -2.03
CA THR A 51 8.51 -6.14 -0.69
C THR A 51 7.95 -5.23 0.40
N PRO A 52 6.61 -4.96 0.37
CA PRO A 52 6.01 -4.10 1.37
C PRO A 52 5.98 -4.77 2.74
N ASP A 53 5.83 -3.97 3.79
CA ASP A 53 5.69 -4.48 5.14
C ASP A 53 4.28 -5.03 5.37
N LEU A 54 3.30 -4.49 4.64
CA LEU A 54 1.90 -4.81 4.83
C LEU A 54 1.17 -4.72 3.49
N VAL A 55 0.20 -5.61 3.29
CA VAL A 55 -0.65 -5.60 2.10
C VAL A 55 -2.09 -5.39 2.53
#